data_35483f66386b7f30c7e3eb0b6d413acd
#
_entry.id   35483f66386b7f30c7e3eb0b6d413acd
#
_cell.length_a   1.000
_cell.length_b   1.000
_cell.length_c   1.000
_cell.angle_alpha   90.00
_cell.angle_beta   90.00
_cell.angle_gamma   90.00
#
_symmetry.space_group_name_H-M   'P 1'
#
loop_
_entity.id
_entity.type
_entity.pdbx_description
1 polymer ?
#
loop_
_entity_poly.entity_id
_entity_poly.type
_entity_poly.pdbx_seq_one_letter_code
_entity_poly.pdbx_strand_id
1 'polypeptide(L)'
;MLPNLKWMPSTSPNPGADHMPFWETILPIDDPFWDQHRPGDRWNCKCSLTSTDEPTTPVPSVNSSPKGGGREGATPQKGLENNPGKDAAAFSDKHPYIANAYPGAKDAVKKVVNEMEGVYKEVATKQGRVRIHPKHGKNEVLQNTDIAVFLADKHAYDIELLPKIEGQKSADTYNHTLQKKQEYKVNATASYNSIDRLIREAKNQADSIVLRIDSEIALGTLRDAVQDRVNRARNITDITLIQNGKDVTYTREQIIDQTFKIQPEDFK
;
A
#
# COMPACT_ATOMS: atom_id res chain seq x y z
N MET A 1 3.68 19.68 18.44
CA MET A 1 4.26 18.33 18.22
C MET A 1 4.17 17.62 19.55
N LEU A 2 3.69 16.37 19.59
CA LEU A 2 3.57 15.59 20.83
C LEU A 2 4.89 14.82 21.07
N PRO A 3 5.78 15.28 21.96
CA PRO A 3 7.16 14.78 22.05
C PRO A 3 7.30 13.46 22.79
N ASN A 4 6.28 13.05 23.54
CA ASN A 4 6.32 11.88 24.41
C ASN A 4 5.39 10.79 23.96
N LEU A 5 5.70 9.54 24.34
CA LEU A 5 4.82 8.38 24.25
C LEU A 5 4.35 7.99 25.64
N LYS A 6 3.07 7.64 25.75
CA LYS A 6 2.42 7.14 26.95
C LYS A 6 2.00 5.68 26.76
N TRP A 7 2.36 4.82 27.70
CA TRP A 7 1.94 3.43 27.71
C TRP A 7 0.50 3.31 28.20
N MET A 8 -0.40 2.89 27.34
CA MET A 8 -1.81 2.70 27.67
C MET A 8 -2.05 1.30 28.23
N PRO A 9 -2.86 1.18 29.30
CA PRO A 9 -3.26 -0.09 29.88
C PRO A 9 -3.86 -1.06 28.87
N SER A 10 -3.77 -2.35 29.18
CA SER A 10 -4.43 -3.40 28.38
C SER A 10 -5.93 -3.26 28.40
N THR A 11 -6.57 -3.37 27.24
CA THR A 11 -8.02 -3.45 27.09
C THR A 11 -8.59 -4.84 27.37
N SER A 12 -7.75 -5.81 27.77
CA SER A 12 -8.19 -7.16 28.12
C SER A 12 -8.95 -7.16 29.46
N PRO A 13 -10.05 -7.90 29.60
CA PRO A 13 -10.71 -8.08 30.90
C PRO A 13 -9.81 -8.82 31.91
N ASN A 14 -8.86 -9.59 31.44
CA ASN A 14 -7.84 -10.28 32.27
C ASN A 14 -6.44 -9.93 31.72
N PRO A 15 -5.92 -8.75 32.02
CA PRO A 15 -4.60 -8.34 31.53
C PRO A 15 -3.49 -9.18 32.18
N GLY A 16 -2.46 -9.51 31.39
CA GLY A 16 -1.26 -10.13 31.92
C GLY A 16 -0.54 -9.19 32.89
N ALA A 17 -0.08 -9.70 34.01
CA ALA A 17 0.61 -8.92 35.05
C ALA A 17 1.96 -8.34 34.56
N ASP A 18 2.51 -8.89 33.50
CA ASP A 18 3.87 -8.61 32.99
C ASP A 18 4.06 -7.14 32.53
N HIS A 19 3.02 -6.50 32.03
CA HIS A 19 3.07 -5.10 31.54
C HIS A 19 2.44 -4.09 32.50
N MET A 20 1.81 -4.54 33.59
CA MET A 20 1.18 -3.63 34.56
C MET A 20 2.18 -2.60 35.14
N PRO A 21 3.47 -2.96 35.42
CA PRO A 21 4.45 -1.98 35.91
C PRO A 21 4.75 -0.84 34.95
N PHE A 22 4.47 -1.02 33.65
CA PHE A 22 4.74 -0.02 32.62
C PHE A 22 3.54 0.89 32.30
N TRP A 23 2.37 0.56 32.80
CA TRP A 23 1.18 1.35 32.52
C TRP A 23 1.34 2.79 32.99
N GLU A 24 0.82 3.72 32.21
CA GLU A 24 0.92 5.17 32.44
C GLU A 24 2.36 5.74 32.41
N THR A 25 3.34 4.94 31.99
CA THR A 25 4.70 5.44 31.78
C THR A 25 4.70 6.41 30.59
N ILE A 26 5.27 7.60 30.81
CA ILE A 26 5.40 8.66 29.79
C ILE A 26 6.88 8.99 29.63
N LEU A 27 7.43 8.75 28.45
CA LEU A 27 8.82 9.00 28.13
C LEU A 27 8.95 9.64 26.74
N PRO A 28 10.06 10.33 26.43
CA PRO A 28 10.34 10.84 25.10
C PRO A 28 10.23 9.73 24.04
N ILE A 29 9.81 10.08 22.83
CA ILE A 29 9.62 9.10 21.72
C ILE A 29 10.91 8.36 21.36
N ASP A 30 12.06 8.97 21.59
CA ASP A 30 13.40 8.43 21.32
C ASP A 30 14.08 7.80 22.55
N ASP A 31 13.36 7.71 23.70
CA ASP A 31 13.92 7.09 24.90
C ASP A 31 14.30 5.63 24.66
N PRO A 32 15.52 5.19 25.09
CA PRO A 32 16.00 3.82 24.96
C PRO A 32 15.10 2.76 25.63
N PHE A 33 14.26 3.16 26.58
CA PHE A 33 13.27 2.29 27.18
C PHE A 33 12.38 1.60 26.13
N TRP A 34 11.96 2.33 25.09
CA TRP A 34 11.11 1.80 24.03
C TRP A 34 11.78 0.75 23.14
N ASP A 35 13.10 0.64 23.16
CA ASP A 35 13.83 -0.41 22.45
C ASP A 35 13.75 -1.74 23.17
N GLN A 36 13.61 -1.70 24.51
CA GLN A 36 13.60 -2.89 25.36
C GLN A 36 12.19 -3.27 25.82
N HIS A 37 11.29 -2.31 25.92
CA HIS A 37 9.94 -2.49 26.45
C HIS A 37 8.94 -1.73 25.59
N ARG A 38 7.96 -2.44 25.08
CA ARG A 38 6.89 -1.85 24.28
C ARG A 38 5.62 -2.70 24.30
N PRO A 39 4.45 -2.12 24.08
CA PRO A 39 3.26 -2.91 23.75
C PRO A 39 3.52 -3.83 22.57
N GLY A 40 3.09 -5.10 22.68
CA GLY A 40 3.30 -6.11 21.65
C GLY A 40 4.57 -6.95 21.78
N ASP A 41 5.46 -6.68 22.74
CA ASP A 41 6.64 -7.53 23.01
C ASP A 41 6.29 -8.84 23.75
N ARG A 42 5.00 -9.08 23.98
CA ARG A 42 4.42 -10.28 24.61
C ARG A 42 3.26 -10.82 23.79
N TRP A 43 3.11 -12.13 23.76
CA TRP A 43 1.96 -12.78 23.15
C TRP A 43 0.66 -12.35 23.83
N ASN A 44 -0.34 -12.06 23.02
CA ASN A 44 -1.66 -11.58 23.45
C ASN A 44 -1.65 -10.24 24.22
N CYS A 45 -0.60 -9.47 24.14
CA CYS A 45 -0.58 -8.11 24.68
C CYS A 45 -1.62 -7.24 23.98
N LYS A 46 -2.45 -6.55 24.75
CA LYS A 46 -3.46 -5.59 24.27
C LYS A 46 -3.23 -4.18 24.82
N CYS A 47 -2.00 -3.90 25.24
CA CYS A 47 -1.56 -2.55 25.54
C CYS A 47 -1.35 -1.77 24.24
N SER A 48 -1.29 -0.45 24.32
CA SER A 48 -0.99 0.42 23.19
C SER A 48 -0.09 1.58 23.64
N LEU A 49 0.41 2.35 22.67
CA LEU A 49 1.05 3.63 22.90
C LEU A 49 0.16 4.75 22.36
N THR A 50 0.18 5.89 23.03
CA THR A 50 -0.38 7.14 22.52
C THR A 50 0.65 8.24 22.60
N SER A 51 0.63 9.18 21.67
CA SER A 51 1.46 10.39 21.74
C SER A 51 0.84 11.38 22.70
N THR A 52 1.66 12.08 23.50
CA THR A 52 1.19 13.04 24.50
C THR A 52 2.17 14.18 24.67
N ASP A 53 1.71 15.31 25.21
CA ASP A 53 2.50 16.44 25.70
C ASP A 53 2.56 16.48 27.25
N GLU A 54 1.99 15.47 27.91
CA GLU A 54 2.09 15.33 29.36
C GLU A 54 3.56 15.21 29.81
N PRO A 55 3.91 15.69 31.02
CA PRO A 55 5.26 15.56 31.58
C PRO A 55 5.72 14.09 31.67
N THR A 56 7.00 13.87 31.47
CA THR A 56 7.61 12.53 31.59
C THR A 56 7.53 12.00 33.02
N THR A 57 7.35 10.69 33.14
CA THR A 57 7.41 9.94 34.40
C THR A 57 8.81 9.37 34.64
N PRO A 58 9.15 8.96 35.87
CA PRO A 58 10.34 8.16 36.10
C PRO A 58 10.32 6.86 35.26
N VAL A 59 11.50 6.46 34.75
CA VAL A 59 11.62 5.16 34.07
C VAL A 59 11.33 4.05 35.07
N PRO A 60 10.38 3.12 34.75
CA PRO A 60 10.05 2.01 35.64
C PRO A 60 11.26 1.14 35.91
N SER A 61 11.50 0.79 37.20
CA SER A 61 12.56 -0.15 37.54
C SER A 61 12.16 -1.57 37.18
N VAL A 62 12.92 -2.20 36.30
CA VAL A 62 12.65 -3.53 35.74
C VAL A 62 12.91 -4.69 36.68
N ASN A 63 13.43 -4.41 37.87
CA ASN A 63 13.90 -5.41 38.87
C ASN A 63 12.81 -6.00 39.77
N SER A 64 11.56 -5.62 39.61
CA SER A 64 10.48 -6.19 40.38
C SER A 64 9.82 -7.33 39.63
N SER A 65 10.38 -8.54 39.74
CA SER A 65 9.60 -9.76 39.47
C SER A 65 8.35 -9.75 40.36
N PRO A 66 7.14 -9.86 39.80
CA PRO A 66 5.97 -10.08 40.62
C PRO A 66 6.18 -11.40 41.36
N LYS A 67 6.09 -11.38 42.66
CA LYS A 67 6.02 -12.61 43.47
C LYS A 67 4.77 -13.36 43.08
N GLY A 68 4.91 -14.43 42.32
CA GLY A 68 3.79 -15.32 42.02
C GLY A 68 3.74 -15.79 40.56
N GLY A 69 4.30 -16.96 40.29
CA GLY A 69 3.99 -17.74 39.09
C GLY A 69 4.80 -17.46 37.84
N GLY A 70 6.02 -17.91 37.82
CA GLY A 70 6.67 -18.59 36.70
C GLY A 70 6.67 -17.99 35.31
N ARG A 71 6.79 -16.64 35.14
CA ARG A 71 7.18 -16.06 33.87
C ARG A 71 8.23 -14.99 34.16
N GLU A 72 9.41 -15.22 33.60
CA GLU A 72 10.56 -14.31 33.75
C GLU A 72 10.17 -12.89 33.37
N GLY A 73 10.46 -11.97 34.31
CA GLY A 73 9.98 -10.57 34.24
C GLY A 73 10.37 -9.83 32.99
N ALA A 74 9.74 -8.74 32.82
CA ALA A 74 9.96 -7.54 31.99
C ALA A 74 10.75 -7.61 30.65
N THR A 75 11.35 -8.74 30.26
CA THR A 75 12.04 -8.88 28.97
C THR A 75 11.06 -9.32 27.87
N PRO A 76 11.24 -8.86 26.63
CA PRO A 76 10.43 -9.29 25.50
C PRO A 76 10.41 -10.82 25.35
N GLN A 77 9.29 -11.38 24.95
CA GLN A 77 9.21 -12.80 24.65
C GLN A 77 9.99 -13.12 23.37
N LYS A 78 10.59 -14.32 23.34
CA LYS A 78 11.39 -14.77 22.19
C LYS A 78 10.63 -14.59 20.87
N GLY A 79 11.24 -13.87 19.95
CA GLY A 79 10.68 -13.55 18.65
C GLY A 79 9.95 -12.22 18.58
N LEU A 80 9.74 -11.56 19.70
CA LEU A 80 9.09 -10.24 19.79
C LEU A 80 10.04 -9.16 20.37
N GLU A 81 11.34 -9.42 20.33
CA GLU A 81 12.37 -8.54 20.91
C GLU A 81 12.65 -7.28 20.07
N ASN A 82 12.36 -7.32 18.78
CA ASN A 82 12.64 -6.22 17.87
C ASN A 82 11.66 -5.05 18.04
N ASN A 83 12.06 -3.86 17.62
CA ASN A 83 11.18 -2.69 17.53
C ASN A 83 10.80 -2.42 16.08
N PRO A 84 9.57 -2.79 15.63
CA PRO A 84 9.14 -2.62 14.24
C PRO A 84 9.27 -1.18 13.72
N GLY A 85 9.11 -0.20 14.60
CA GLY A 85 9.23 1.22 14.24
C GLY A 85 10.67 1.66 13.92
N LYS A 86 11.69 0.93 14.42
CA LYS A 86 13.11 1.19 14.15
C LYS A 86 13.72 0.20 13.17
N ASP A 87 13.31 -1.08 13.27
CA ASP A 87 13.92 -2.17 12.50
C ASP A 87 13.26 -2.38 11.14
N ALA A 88 12.10 -1.76 10.91
CA ALA A 88 11.24 -2.00 9.75
C ALA A 88 10.84 -3.48 9.55
N ALA A 89 10.93 -4.29 10.62
CA ALA A 89 10.61 -5.70 10.62
C ALA A 89 9.50 -6.00 11.64
N ALA A 90 8.40 -6.61 11.19
CA ALA A 90 7.26 -6.96 12.07
C ALA A 90 7.66 -7.93 13.18
N PHE A 91 8.61 -8.83 12.92
CA PHE A 91 9.08 -9.87 13.84
C PHE A 91 10.59 -9.99 13.80
N SER A 92 11.19 -10.40 14.92
CA SER A 92 12.62 -10.76 14.96
C SER A 92 12.88 -12.08 14.24
N ASP A 93 14.15 -12.33 13.87
CA ASP A 93 14.57 -13.62 13.26
C ASP A 93 14.33 -14.83 14.16
N LYS A 94 14.13 -14.62 15.46
CA LYS A 94 13.86 -15.67 16.46
C LYS A 94 12.38 -15.98 16.60
N HIS A 95 11.50 -15.21 15.92
CA HIS A 95 10.06 -15.46 15.95
C HIS A 95 9.74 -16.86 15.42
N PRO A 96 8.83 -17.65 16.05
CA PRO A 96 8.52 -19.01 15.60
C PRO A 96 8.15 -19.14 14.13
N TYR A 97 7.46 -18.16 13.56
CA TYR A 97 7.13 -18.13 12.12
C TYR A 97 8.37 -18.01 11.23
N ILE A 98 9.40 -17.33 11.69
CA ILE A 98 10.65 -17.15 10.96
C ILE A 98 11.59 -18.35 11.24
N ALA A 99 11.73 -18.73 12.52
CA ALA A 99 12.61 -19.80 12.96
C ALA A 99 12.19 -21.17 12.43
N ASN A 100 10.87 -21.42 12.32
CA ASN A 100 10.28 -22.67 11.83
C ASN A 100 9.91 -22.63 10.34
N ALA A 101 10.25 -21.58 9.62
CA ALA A 101 10.04 -21.51 8.19
C ALA A 101 10.82 -22.65 7.48
N TYR A 102 10.26 -23.17 6.39
CA TYR A 102 10.92 -24.24 5.63
C TYR A 102 12.31 -23.80 5.14
N PRO A 103 13.27 -24.74 4.99
CA PRO A 103 14.60 -24.43 4.49
C PRO A 103 14.53 -23.66 3.15
N GLY A 104 15.23 -22.53 3.07
CA GLY A 104 15.21 -21.66 1.88
C GLY A 104 14.09 -20.62 1.85
N ALA A 105 13.14 -20.60 2.79
CA ALA A 105 12.08 -19.59 2.82
C ALA A 105 12.63 -18.17 2.93
N LYS A 106 13.64 -17.94 3.77
CA LYS A 106 14.31 -16.62 3.90
C LYS A 106 14.98 -16.20 2.60
N ASP A 107 15.63 -17.12 1.91
CA ASP A 107 16.30 -16.85 0.64
C ASP A 107 15.30 -16.62 -0.48
N ALA A 108 14.18 -17.34 -0.48
CA ALA A 108 13.08 -17.12 -1.41
C ALA A 108 12.47 -15.71 -1.21
N VAL A 109 12.22 -15.30 0.05
CA VAL A 109 11.72 -13.95 0.35
C VAL A 109 12.75 -12.90 -0.03
N LYS A 110 14.03 -13.06 0.34
CA LYS A 110 15.10 -12.13 -0.06
C LYS A 110 15.22 -12.04 -1.57
N LYS A 111 15.12 -13.16 -2.28
CA LYS A 111 15.15 -13.17 -3.75
C LYS A 111 13.98 -12.38 -4.33
N VAL A 112 12.75 -12.58 -3.83
CA VAL A 112 11.57 -11.84 -4.25
C VAL A 112 11.71 -10.36 -3.92
N VAL A 113 12.15 -10.00 -2.72
CA VAL A 113 12.39 -8.61 -2.32
C VAL A 113 13.45 -7.96 -3.20
N ASN A 114 14.60 -8.60 -3.39
CA ASN A 114 15.67 -8.09 -4.27
C ASN A 114 15.22 -8.01 -5.75
N GLU A 115 14.33 -8.90 -6.17
CA GLU A 115 13.75 -8.86 -7.51
C GLU A 115 12.72 -7.74 -7.65
N MET A 116 12.01 -7.41 -6.57
CA MET A 116 11.07 -6.27 -6.51
C MET A 116 11.79 -4.93 -6.29
N GLU A 117 12.87 -4.91 -5.52
CA GLU A 117 13.78 -3.77 -5.34
C GLU A 117 14.78 -3.64 -6.49
N GLY A 118 14.65 -4.47 -7.53
CA GLY A 118 15.49 -4.42 -8.73
C GLY A 118 15.61 -2.99 -9.25
N VAL A 119 16.80 -2.63 -9.70
CA VAL A 119 17.15 -1.26 -10.12
C VAL A 119 16.17 -0.78 -11.18
N TYR A 120 15.18 -0.02 -10.75
CA TYR A 120 14.27 0.68 -11.63
C TYR A 120 15.06 1.60 -12.57
N LYS A 121 14.72 1.59 -13.84
CA LYS A 121 15.26 2.54 -14.82
C LYS A 121 14.37 3.76 -14.86
N GLU A 122 14.95 4.92 -14.66
CA GLU A 122 14.25 6.19 -14.79
C GLU A 122 14.06 6.54 -16.28
N VAL A 123 12.89 7.02 -16.61
CA VAL A 123 12.51 7.51 -17.95
C VAL A 123 12.50 9.02 -17.93
N ALA A 124 13.02 9.63 -18.98
CA ALA A 124 13.01 11.08 -19.12
C ALA A 124 11.57 11.61 -19.19
N THR A 125 11.24 12.56 -18.33
CA THR A 125 9.97 13.26 -18.24
C THR A 125 10.24 14.77 -18.20
N LYS A 126 9.24 15.59 -18.57
CA LYS A 126 9.30 17.06 -18.44
C LYS A 126 8.95 17.49 -17.03
N GLN A 127 8.01 16.80 -16.43
CA GLN A 127 7.56 16.96 -15.05
C GLN A 127 7.29 15.58 -14.44
N GLY A 128 7.16 15.52 -13.10
CA GLY A 128 6.94 14.26 -12.43
C GLY A 128 8.11 13.28 -12.61
N ARG A 129 7.84 12.01 -12.40
CA ARG A 129 8.85 10.96 -12.43
C ARG A 129 8.24 9.64 -12.92
N VAL A 130 8.95 8.94 -13.79
CA VAL A 130 8.57 7.59 -14.24
C VAL A 130 9.74 6.64 -14.07
N ARG A 131 9.50 5.51 -13.41
CA ARG A 131 10.48 4.45 -13.19
C ARG A 131 9.92 3.13 -13.68
N ILE A 132 10.74 2.36 -14.39
CA ILE A 132 10.34 1.07 -14.98
C ILE A 132 11.14 -0.06 -14.34
N HIS A 133 10.44 -1.05 -13.79
CA HIS A 133 11.08 -2.28 -13.35
C HIS A 133 11.55 -3.12 -14.54
N PRO A 134 12.80 -3.69 -14.54
CA PRO A 134 13.30 -4.49 -15.65
C PRO A 134 12.43 -5.70 -16.03
N LYS A 135 11.63 -6.20 -15.09
CA LYS A 135 10.68 -7.30 -15.29
C LYS A 135 9.23 -6.85 -15.60
N HIS A 136 9.03 -5.59 -15.91
CA HIS A 136 7.73 -5.16 -16.43
C HIS A 136 7.42 -5.87 -17.76
N GLY A 137 6.16 -6.22 -18.01
CA GLY A 137 5.76 -7.06 -19.14
C GLY A 137 6.28 -6.55 -20.49
N LYS A 138 7.09 -7.35 -21.18
CA LYS A 138 7.77 -6.95 -22.43
C LYS A 138 6.81 -6.46 -23.51
N ASN A 139 5.61 -7.03 -23.60
CA ASN A 139 4.63 -6.68 -24.63
C ASN A 139 3.85 -5.40 -24.31
N GLU A 140 3.84 -4.97 -23.05
CA GLU A 140 3.07 -3.83 -22.57
C GLU A 140 3.94 -2.64 -22.20
N VAL A 141 5.27 -2.85 -22.07
CA VAL A 141 6.19 -1.84 -21.54
C VAL A 141 6.16 -0.53 -22.34
N LEU A 142 6.08 -0.58 -23.64
CA LEU A 142 6.06 0.64 -24.47
C LEU A 142 4.78 1.43 -24.25
N GLN A 143 3.63 0.77 -24.35
CA GLN A 143 2.32 1.40 -24.14
C GLN A 143 2.17 1.95 -22.72
N ASN A 144 2.57 1.17 -21.71
CA ASN A 144 2.47 1.58 -20.32
C ASN A 144 3.44 2.74 -20.01
N THR A 145 4.62 2.74 -20.62
CA THR A 145 5.59 3.86 -20.50
C THR A 145 5.01 5.13 -21.09
N ASP A 146 4.44 5.07 -22.30
CA ASP A 146 3.83 6.23 -22.95
C ASP A 146 2.71 6.85 -22.12
N ILE A 147 1.84 6.01 -21.54
CA ILE A 147 0.77 6.46 -20.64
C ILE A 147 1.33 7.09 -19.37
N ALA A 148 2.33 6.43 -18.74
CA ALA A 148 2.95 6.92 -17.52
C ALA A 148 3.66 8.26 -17.73
N VAL A 149 4.43 8.40 -18.81
CA VAL A 149 5.11 9.65 -19.17
C VAL A 149 4.10 10.77 -19.44
N PHE A 150 3.03 10.47 -20.19
CA PHE A 150 1.96 11.44 -20.43
C PHE A 150 1.35 11.95 -19.11
N LEU A 151 1.00 11.06 -18.20
CA LEU A 151 0.42 11.43 -16.91
C LEU A 151 1.42 12.14 -15.99
N ALA A 152 2.69 11.71 -15.99
CA ALA A 152 3.75 12.36 -15.23
C ALA A 152 4.00 13.78 -15.74
N ASP A 153 4.12 13.97 -17.06
CA ASP A 153 4.37 15.28 -17.66
C ASP A 153 3.21 16.25 -17.45
N LYS A 154 1.99 15.74 -17.38
CA LYS A 154 0.81 16.59 -17.27
C LYS A 154 0.47 16.96 -15.83
N HIS A 155 0.62 16.02 -14.90
CA HIS A 155 0.15 16.16 -13.52
C HIS A 155 1.28 16.14 -12.50
N ALA A 156 2.54 16.11 -12.92
CA ALA A 156 3.71 15.96 -12.06
C ALA A 156 3.65 14.68 -11.17
N TYR A 157 3.08 13.58 -11.70
CA TYR A 157 2.96 12.33 -10.93
C TYR A 157 4.30 11.59 -10.83
N ASP A 158 4.51 10.90 -9.70
CA ASP A 158 5.57 9.91 -9.50
C ASP A 158 4.98 8.51 -9.70
N ILE A 159 5.39 7.84 -10.77
CA ILE A 159 4.81 6.56 -11.23
C ILE A 159 5.88 5.51 -11.37
N GLU A 160 5.62 4.33 -10.82
CA GLU A 160 6.42 3.13 -11.02
C GLU A 160 5.66 2.11 -11.88
N LEU A 161 6.31 1.63 -12.95
CA LEU A 161 5.86 0.46 -13.68
C LEU A 161 6.35 -0.80 -12.97
N LEU A 162 5.41 -1.57 -12.45
CA LEU A 162 5.66 -2.70 -11.56
C LEU A 162 6.13 -3.95 -12.31
N PRO A 163 6.86 -4.86 -11.65
CA PRO A 163 7.24 -6.14 -12.25
C PRO A 163 6.02 -7.03 -12.49
N LYS A 164 6.03 -7.80 -13.58
CA LYS A 164 5.10 -8.92 -13.78
C LYS A 164 5.57 -10.12 -12.96
N ILE A 165 4.70 -10.63 -12.12
CA ILE A 165 4.95 -11.82 -11.31
C ILE A 165 4.25 -12.99 -12.00
N GLU A 166 5.02 -14.00 -12.37
CA GLU A 166 4.49 -15.19 -13.06
C GLU A 166 3.43 -15.89 -12.19
N GLY A 167 2.30 -16.22 -12.80
CA GLY A 167 1.18 -16.88 -12.12
C GLY A 167 0.31 -15.97 -11.23
N GLN A 168 0.63 -14.68 -11.12
CA GLN A 168 -0.16 -13.72 -10.35
C GLN A 168 -0.73 -12.61 -11.23
N LYS A 169 -1.94 -12.18 -10.90
CA LYS A 169 -2.50 -10.94 -11.46
C LYS A 169 -1.99 -9.77 -10.64
N SER A 170 -1.26 -8.88 -11.28
CA SER A 170 -0.70 -7.68 -10.65
C SER A 170 -1.05 -6.46 -11.48
N ALA A 171 -1.24 -5.33 -10.82
CA ALA A 171 -1.40 -4.05 -11.49
C ALA A 171 -0.15 -3.70 -12.32
N ASP A 172 -0.32 -2.90 -13.36
CA ASP A 172 0.77 -2.43 -14.20
C ASP A 172 1.64 -1.39 -13.46
N THR A 173 1.03 -0.55 -12.64
CA THR A 173 1.72 0.59 -12.05
C THR A 173 1.32 0.85 -10.60
N TYR A 174 2.21 1.56 -9.88
CA TYR A 174 1.90 2.24 -8.63
C TYR A 174 2.17 3.74 -8.80
N ASN A 175 1.15 4.54 -8.57
CA ASN A 175 1.23 5.99 -8.58
C ASN A 175 1.47 6.49 -7.14
N HIS A 176 2.70 6.91 -6.84
CA HIS A 176 3.10 7.38 -5.51
C HIS A 176 2.42 8.69 -5.12
N THR A 177 2.14 9.57 -6.09
CA THR A 177 1.45 10.83 -5.83
C THR A 177 -0.01 10.60 -5.41
N LEU A 178 -0.69 9.66 -6.08
CA LEU A 178 -2.08 9.31 -5.80
C LEU A 178 -2.24 8.19 -4.77
N GLN A 179 -1.13 7.56 -4.33
CA GLN A 179 -1.09 6.46 -3.36
C GLN A 179 -1.95 5.25 -3.79
N LYS A 180 -1.96 4.91 -5.08
CA LYS A 180 -2.79 3.82 -5.61
C LYS A 180 -2.14 3.01 -6.72
N LYS A 181 -2.56 1.75 -6.84
CA LYS A 181 -2.26 0.89 -7.97
C LYS A 181 -3.18 1.20 -9.12
N GLN A 182 -2.64 1.20 -10.34
CA GLN A 182 -3.42 1.45 -11.55
C GLN A 182 -3.12 0.39 -12.61
N GLU A 183 -4.16 -0.03 -13.31
CA GLU A 183 -4.07 -0.89 -14.47
C GLU A 183 -4.25 -0.07 -15.73
N TYR A 184 -3.33 -0.21 -16.67
CA TYR A 184 -3.33 0.54 -17.93
C TYR A 184 -3.88 -0.32 -19.07
N LYS A 185 -4.76 0.25 -19.86
CA LYS A 185 -5.31 -0.40 -21.05
C LYS A 185 -5.34 0.57 -22.23
N VAL A 186 -5.21 0.03 -23.44
CA VAL A 186 -5.29 0.79 -24.67
C VAL A 186 -6.43 0.22 -25.52
N ASN A 187 -7.33 1.08 -25.95
CA ASN A 187 -8.41 0.72 -26.86
C ASN A 187 -8.08 1.17 -28.28
N ALA A 188 -7.94 0.19 -29.18
CA ALA A 188 -7.72 0.41 -30.59
C ALA A 188 -8.96 0.11 -31.47
N THR A 189 -10.09 -0.29 -30.85
CA THR A 189 -11.30 -0.71 -31.58
C THR A 189 -12.50 0.11 -31.13
N ALA A 190 -13.15 0.81 -32.05
CA ALA A 190 -14.30 1.67 -31.81
C ALA A 190 -15.59 0.85 -31.56
N SER A 191 -15.65 0.10 -30.46
CA SER A 191 -16.83 -0.69 -30.09
C SER A 191 -17.07 -0.77 -28.60
N TYR A 192 -18.34 -0.82 -28.21
CA TYR A 192 -18.80 -1.06 -26.84
C TYR A 192 -18.12 -2.30 -26.22
N ASN A 193 -18.16 -3.43 -26.95
CA ASN A 193 -17.62 -4.70 -26.45
C ASN A 193 -16.11 -4.65 -26.18
N SER A 194 -15.35 -3.88 -26.96
CA SER A 194 -13.92 -3.69 -26.73
C SER A 194 -13.65 -2.97 -25.41
N ILE A 195 -14.34 -1.87 -25.17
CA ILE A 195 -14.23 -1.11 -23.91
C ILE A 195 -14.67 -1.97 -22.73
N ASP A 196 -15.85 -2.58 -22.79
CA ASP A 196 -16.38 -3.45 -21.74
C ASP A 196 -15.38 -4.56 -21.36
N ARG A 197 -14.79 -5.23 -22.37
CA ARG A 197 -13.81 -6.29 -22.17
C ARG A 197 -12.54 -5.78 -21.48
N LEU A 198 -11.98 -4.64 -21.95
CA LEU A 198 -10.76 -4.08 -21.38
C LEU A 198 -10.93 -3.71 -19.90
N ILE A 199 -12.03 -3.05 -19.55
CA ILE A 199 -12.31 -2.70 -18.14
C ILE A 199 -12.58 -3.97 -17.32
N ARG A 200 -13.26 -4.99 -17.88
CA ARG A 200 -13.49 -6.28 -17.21
C ARG A 200 -12.19 -7.01 -16.89
N GLU A 201 -11.22 -6.95 -17.78
CA GLU A 201 -9.89 -7.54 -17.54
C GLU A 201 -9.11 -6.74 -16.50
N ALA A 202 -9.10 -5.42 -16.64
CA ALA A 202 -8.37 -4.49 -15.75
C ALA A 202 -8.80 -4.57 -14.29
N LYS A 203 -10.11 -4.63 -14.01
CA LYS A 203 -10.65 -4.69 -12.63
C LYS A 203 -10.16 -5.87 -11.79
N ASN A 204 -9.59 -6.90 -12.42
CA ASN A 204 -9.03 -8.04 -11.73
C ASN A 204 -7.57 -7.82 -11.29
N GLN A 205 -6.98 -6.69 -11.66
CA GLN A 205 -5.57 -6.35 -11.42
C GLN A 205 -5.43 -5.08 -10.57
N ALA A 206 -6.32 -4.08 -10.77
CA ALA A 206 -6.39 -2.87 -9.96
C ALA A 206 -7.82 -2.34 -9.86
N ASP A 207 -8.05 -1.51 -8.83
CA ASP A 207 -9.33 -0.83 -8.61
C ASP A 207 -9.39 0.54 -9.32
N SER A 208 -8.24 1.12 -9.66
CA SER A 208 -8.10 2.31 -10.49
C SER A 208 -7.61 1.92 -11.89
N ILE A 209 -8.31 2.38 -12.92
CA ILE A 209 -8.06 2.00 -14.30
C ILE A 209 -7.72 3.24 -15.12
N VAL A 210 -6.68 3.15 -15.94
CA VAL A 210 -6.35 4.16 -16.97
C VAL A 210 -6.60 3.54 -18.33
N LEU A 211 -7.50 4.12 -19.10
CA LEU A 211 -7.88 3.65 -20.42
C LEU A 211 -7.56 4.70 -21.48
N ARG A 212 -6.52 4.45 -22.27
CA ARG A 212 -6.21 5.25 -23.45
C ARG A 212 -7.07 4.83 -24.63
N ILE A 213 -7.72 5.79 -25.26
CA ILE A 213 -8.62 5.61 -26.41
C ILE A 213 -7.89 6.07 -27.67
N ASP A 214 -7.39 5.10 -28.43
CA ASP A 214 -6.73 5.33 -29.72
C ASP A 214 -7.69 5.11 -30.90
N SER A 215 -8.97 4.75 -30.61
CA SER A 215 -10.01 4.54 -31.61
C SER A 215 -10.96 5.73 -31.72
N GLU A 216 -11.62 5.85 -32.85
CA GLU A 216 -12.66 6.86 -33.12
C GLU A 216 -14.02 6.43 -32.57
N ILE A 217 -14.08 6.04 -31.29
CA ILE A 217 -15.34 5.66 -30.66
C ILE A 217 -16.21 6.86 -30.32
N ALA A 218 -17.50 6.77 -30.59
CA ALA A 218 -18.45 7.80 -30.19
C ALA A 218 -18.54 7.91 -28.65
N LEU A 219 -18.52 9.12 -28.12
CA LEU A 219 -18.52 9.37 -26.66
C LEU A 219 -19.74 8.75 -25.96
N GLY A 220 -20.90 8.70 -26.62
CA GLY A 220 -22.08 8.00 -26.10
C GLY A 220 -21.84 6.49 -25.91
N THR A 221 -21.24 5.82 -26.91
CA THR A 221 -20.88 4.39 -26.81
C THR A 221 -19.80 4.15 -25.75
N LEU A 222 -18.81 5.03 -25.64
CA LEU A 222 -17.79 4.99 -24.61
C LEU A 222 -18.41 5.11 -23.21
N ARG A 223 -19.30 6.13 -23.03
CA ARG A 223 -20.05 6.33 -21.79
C ARG A 223 -20.81 5.06 -21.37
N ASP A 224 -21.61 4.50 -22.30
CA ASP A 224 -22.47 3.34 -22.01
C ASP A 224 -21.62 2.13 -21.56
N ALA A 225 -20.52 1.86 -22.27
CA ALA A 225 -19.63 0.75 -21.94
C ALA A 225 -18.94 0.95 -20.56
N VAL A 226 -18.48 2.15 -20.28
CA VAL A 226 -17.85 2.52 -18.98
C VAL A 226 -18.87 2.37 -17.86
N GLN A 227 -20.04 3.02 -17.99
CA GLN A 227 -21.07 3.04 -16.95
C GLN A 227 -21.61 1.64 -16.65
N ASP A 228 -21.96 0.87 -17.68
CA ASP A 228 -22.46 -0.49 -17.53
C ASP A 228 -21.43 -1.42 -16.87
N ARG A 229 -20.15 -1.27 -17.21
CA ARG A 229 -19.11 -2.09 -16.60
C ARG A 229 -18.87 -1.71 -15.15
N VAL A 230 -18.80 -0.44 -14.82
CA VAL A 230 -18.58 0.05 -13.45
C VAL A 230 -19.78 -0.31 -12.55
N ASN A 231 -21.01 -0.25 -13.05
CA ASN A 231 -22.19 -0.70 -12.32
C ASN A 231 -22.08 -2.19 -11.91
N ARG A 232 -21.53 -3.03 -12.78
CA ARG A 232 -21.35 -4.48 -12.55
C ARG A 232 -20.06 -4.82 -11.77
N ALA A 233 -19.11 -3.89 -11.63
CA ALA A 233 -17.80 -4.10 -11.01
C ALA A 233 -17.63 -3.20 -9.77
N ARG A 234 -17.98 -3.73 -8.59
CA ARG A 234 -18.04 -2.95 -7.34
C ARG A 234 -16.68 -2.46 -6.83
N ASN A 235 -15.59 -3.12 -7.24
CA ASN A 235 -14.23 -2.78 -6.81
C ASN A 235 -13.60 -1.61 -7.58
N ILE A 236 -14.13 -1.20 -8.72
CA ILE A 236 -13.59 -0.05 -9.47
C ILE A 236 -13.88 1.24 -8.68
N THR A 237 -12.83 1.97 -8.34
CA THR A 237 -12.90 3.25 -7.62
C THR A 237 -12.95 4.45 -8.55
N ASP A 238 -12.21 4.39 -9.65
CA ASP A 238 -12.14 5.46 -10.64
C ASP A 238 -11.67 4.93 -11.99
N ILE A 239 -11.98 5.68 -13.04
CA ILE A 239 -11.48 5.47 -14.40
C ILE A 239 -10.92 6.79 -14.94
N THR A 240 -9.66 6.76 -15.37
CA THR A 240 -9.05 7.84 -16.13
C THR A 240 -9.14 7.49 -17.62
N LEU A 241 -9.76 8.36 -18.41
CA LEU A 241 -9.81 8.26 -19.87
C LEU A 241 -8.76 9.20 -20.47
N ILE A 242 -7.97 8.71 -21.42
CA ILE A 242 -7.01 9.50 -22.19
C ILE A 242 -7.42 9.42 -23.65
N GLN A 243 -7.62 10.57 -24.28
CA GLN A 243 -7.96 10.68 -25.71
C GLN A 243 -7.37 11.95 -26.30
N ASN A 244 -6.76 11.88 -27.48
CA ASN A 244 -6.21 13.01 -28.22
C ASN A 244 -5.26 13.90 -27.39
N GLY A 245 -4.39 13.27 -26.57
CA GLY A 245 -3.43 13.99 -25.72
C GLY A 245 -4.04 14.75 -24.54
N LYS A 246 -5.27 14.44 -24.18
CA LYS A 246 -6.00 14.99 -23.05
C LYS A 246 -6.54 13.85 -22.18
N ASP A 247 -6.80 14.13 -20.91
CA ASP A 247 -7.38 13.13 -19.99
C ASP A 247 -8.46 13.73 -19.10
N VAL A 248 -9.26 12.84 -18.56
CA VAL A 248 -10.26 13.10 -17.53
C VAL A 248 -10.37 11.89 -16.60
N THR A 249 -10.50 12.14 -15.32
CA THR A 249 -10.74 11.08 -14.32
C THR A 249 -12.14 11.22 -13.74
N TYR A 250 -12.90 10.14 -13.81
CA TYR A 250 -14.21 10.03 -13.18
C TYR A 250 -14.15 9.06 -12.01
N THR A 251 -14.66 9.49 -10.86
CA THR A 251 -14.84 8.59 -9.72
C THR A 251 -16.00 7.62 -9.96
N ARG A 252 -16.04 6.54 -9.20
CA ARG A 252 -17.15 5.60 -9.24
C ARG A 252 -18.49 6.29 -9.06
N GLU A 253 -18.60 7.17 -8.07
CA GLU A 253 -19.84 7.89 -7.75
C GLU A 253 -20.35 8.69 -8.95
N GLN A 254 -19.45 9.37 -9.66
CA GLN A 254 -19.79 10.11 -10.88
C GLN A 254 -20.28 9.17 -12.00
N ILE A 255 -19.60 8.02 -12.18
CA ILE A 255 -19.91 7.08 -13.28
C ILE A 255 -21.27 6.39 -13.07
N ILE A 256 -21.61 6.02 -11.83
CA ILE A 256 -22.87 5.30 -11.56
C ILE A 256 -24.08 6.24 -11.47
N ASP A 257 -23.87 7.55 -11.46
CA ASP A 257 -24.97 8.53 -11.52
C ASP A 257 -25.75 8.40 -12.84
N GLN A 258 -27.08 8.47 -12.75
CA GLN A 258 -27.96 8.35 -13.91
C GLN A 258 -27.77 9.47 -14.94
N THR A 259 -27.23 10.61 -14.50
CA THR A 259 -26.96 11.79 -15.37
C THR A 259 -25.56 11.77 -15.98
N PHE A 260 -24.75 10.72 -15.70
CA PHE A 260 -23.38 10.61 -16.18
C PHE A 260 -23.28 10.79 -17.69
N LYS A 261 -22.37 11.65 -18.09
CA LYS A 261 -22.05 11.91 -19.49
C LYS A 261 -20.55 12.08 -19.64
N ILE A 262 -20.03 11.69 -20.78
CA ILE A 262 -18.67 12.01 -21.22
C ILE A 262 -18.81 13.04 -22.34
N GLN A 263 -18.23 14.21 -22.15
CA GLN A 263 -18.28 15.32 -23.10
C GLN A 263 -16.87 15.71 -23.57
N PRO A 264 -16.72 16.29 -24.77
CA PRO A 264 -15.40 16.72 -25.26
C PRO A 264 -14.71 17.70 -24.31
N GLU A 265 -15.48 18.54 -23.60
CA GLU A 265 -15.02 19.57 -22.67
C GLU A 265 -14.44 18.98 -21.37
N ASP A 266 -14.76 17.73 -21.02
CA ASP A 266 -14.23 17.06 -19.83
C ASP A 266 -12.74 16.75 -19.98
N PHE A 267 -12.29 16.55 -21.21
CA PHE A 267 -10.88 16.27 -21.49
C PHE A 267 -10.06 17.57 -21.48
N LYS A 268 -9.08 17.61 -20.61
CA LYS A 268 -8.23 18.79 -20.36
C LYS A 268 -6.78 18.57 -20.79
#